data_813dac26c4a1b42af1d5f82da79a59eb
#
_entry.id   813dac26c4a1b42af1d5f82da79a59eb
#
_cell.length_a   1.000
_cell.length_b   1.000
_cell.length_c   1.000
_cell.angle_alpha   90.00
_cell.angle_beta   90.00
_cell.angle_gamma   90.00
#
_symmetry.space_group_name_H-M   'P 1'
#
loop_
_entity.id
_entity.type
_entity.pdbx_description
1 polymer ?
#
loop_
_entity_poly.entity_id
_entity_poly.type
_entity_poly.pdbx_seq_one_letter_code
_entity_poly.pdbx_strand_id
1 'polypeptide(L)'
;MNDIKQDIKKRHKNLTEFRYIAVGFFLIILSGAIMLSLPFSSRDGQWTNFLDSFFTATSATCVTGLVVFDTFTHWSIIGQLVILVLIQIGGMGFISIGVAFSMLLHKKIGLRQRDLMQESINALEIGGIVRLFRIIIGGTFLIEGIGAVLLAIRFIPDFGILRGIYFSVFHSISAFCNAGFDLMGINEEYSSFTKYAADPLVNITIMLLIIIGGIGFTVWNEVRTKKLKLSRYSLHAKIVISTTLILVFGGALLMYIFEKNNTIAGMNTPGAIFASLFGSVTARTAGFNTVDTGALTPAGKLLTIVLMFIGGSPGSTAGGIKTTTMAVMIIYIFSYLRGSNGCNVFGRKISSEVIKKAGLVLIINLVLGLTAVIAILATSNMKMDDVLFEVYSAISTVGMTTGITRDLNTAGRIIIIIMMYCGRIGSMTFVLSFVHRPEKANIELPEEKVIIG
;
A
#
# COMPACT_ATOMS: atom_id res chain seq x y z
N MET A 1 -23.14 35.61 -11.53
CA MET A 1 -24.02 34.83 -10.65
C MET A 1 -24.13 33.35 -11.07
N ASN A 2 -24.14 33.01 -12.36
CA ASN A 2 -24.14 31.63 -12.84
C ASN A 2 -22.81 30.91 -12.64
N ASP A 3 -21.67 31.58 -12.80
CA ASP A 3 -20.34 31.01 -12.58
C ASP A 3 -20.08 30.67 -11.11
N ILE A 4 -20.57 31.52 -10.19
CA ILE A 4 -20.49 31.27 -8.75
C ILE A 4 -21.34 30.05 -8.35
N LYS A 5 -22.54 29.89 -8.92
CA LYS A 5 -23.37 28.69 -8.70
C LYS A 5 -22.77 27.41 -9.28
N GLN A 6 -22.06 27.51 -10.42
CA GLN A 6 -21.35 26.37 -10.99
C GLN A 6 -20.12 25.99 -10.15
N ASP A 7 -19.40 26.97 -9.61
CA ASP A 7 -18.24 26.73 -8.72
C ASP A 7 -18.68 26.15 -7.36
N ILE A 8 -19.78 26.62 -6.78
CA ILE A 8 -20.37 26.06 -5.55
C ILE A 8 -20.83 24.62 -5.78
N LYS A 9 -21.49 24.36 -6.91
CA LYS A 9 -21.95 23.01 -7.29
C LYS A 9 -20.80 22.05 -7.55
N LYS A 10 -19.67 22.53 -8.11
CA LYS A 10 -18.45 21.78 -8.32
C LYS A 10 -17.74 21.45 -6.99
N ARG A 11 -17.76 22.37 -6.01
CA ARG A 11 -17.15 22.19 -4.68
C ARG A 11 -17.92 21.22 -3.79
N HIS A 12 -19.26 21.31 -3.78
CA HIS A 12 -20.07 20.28 -3.10
C HIS A 12 -19.93 18.90 -3.74
N LYS A 13 -19.66 18.85 -5.05
CA LYS A 13 -19.44 17.61 -5.79
C LYS A 13 -18.15 16.91 -5.33
N ASN A 14 -17.04 17.64 -5.13
CA ASN A 14 -15.76 17.06 -4.71
C ASN A 14 -15.80 16.46 -3.29
N LEU A 15 -16.45 17.13 -2.34
CA LEU A 15 -16.66 16.59 -0.98
C LEU A 15 -17.50 15.31 -1.00
N THR A 16 -18.46 15.22 -1.90
CA THR A 16 -19.30 14.04 -2.09
C THR A 16 -18.50 12.86 -2.65
N GLU A 17 -17.49 13.10 -3.51
CA GLU A 17 -16.65 12.06 -4.11
C GLU A 17 -15.72 11.40 -3.10
N PHE A 18 -15.04 12.19 -2.26
CA PHE A 18 -14.20 11.66 -1.16
C PHE A 18 -15.01 10.84 -0.15
N ARG A 19 -16.19 11.33 0.24
CA ARG A 19 -17.09 10.58 1.12
C ARG A 19 -17.61 9.31 0.48
N TYR A 20 -17.91 9.34 -0.82
CA TYR A 20 -18.35 8.16 -1.56
C TYR A 20 -17.29 7.07 -1.58
N ILE A 21 -16.01 7.43 -1.78
CA ILE A 21 -14.88 6.50 -1.74
C ILE A 21 -14.73 5.92 -0.33
N ALA A 22 -14.74 6.76 0.71
CA ALA A 22 -14.62 6.30 2.08
C ALA A 22 -15.75 5.34 2.47
N VAL A 23 -17.01 5.73 2.26
CA VAL A 23 -18.16 4.88 2.58
C VAL A 23 -18.13 3.57 1.79
N GLY A 24 -17.74 3.60 0.50
CA GLY A 24 -17.62 2.42 -0.34
C GLY A 24 -16.62 1.40 0.22
N PHE A 25 -15.42 1.84 0.61
CA PHE A 25 -14.43 0.98 1.27
C PHE A 25 -14.95 0.43 2.60
N PHE A 26 -15.59 1.28 3.42
CA PHE A 26 -16.16 0.84 4.71
C PHE A 26 -17.23 -0.25 4.54
N LEU A 27 -18.12 -0.12 3.56
CA LEU A 27 -19.15 -1.12 3.29
C LEU A 27 -18.57 -2.45 2.81
N ILE A 28 -17.50 -2.42 2.01
CA ILE A 28 -16.79 -3.63 1.57
C ILE A 28 -16.14 -4.31 2.78
N ILE A 29 -15.45 -3.56 3.63
CA ILE A 29 -14.84 -4.07 4.87
C ILE A 29 -15.90 -4.69 5.77
N LEU A 30 -17.01 -4.01 5.99
CA LEU A 30 -18.11 -4.50 6.83
C LEU A 30 -18.72 -5.80 6.28
N SER A 31 -18.96 -5.88 4.97
CA SER A 31 -19.47 -7.09 4.33
C SER A 31 -18.47 -8.26 4.45
N GLY A 32 -17.18 -7.99 4.24
CA GLY A 32 -16.12 -8.96 4.44
C GLY A 32 -16.02 -9.46 5.89
N ALA A 33 -16.11 -8.54 6.86
CA ALA A 33 -16.10 -8.87 8.27
C ALA A 33 -17.27 -9.79 8.68
N ILE A 34 -18.47 -9.50 8.17
CA ILE A 34 -19.65 -10.35 8.40
C ILE A 34 -19.40 -11.74 7.79
N MET A 35 -18.91 -11.84 6.56
CA MET A 35 -18.62 -13.14 5.93
C MET A 35 -17.56 -13.92 6.69
N LEU A 36 -16.49 -13.26 7.16
CA LEU A 36 -15.41 -13.90 7.90
C LEU A 36 -15.82 -14.29 9.32
N SER A 37 -16.80 -13.64 9.95
CA SER A 37 -17.27 -14.02 11.28
C SER A 37 -18.11 -15.30 11.29
N LEU A 38 -18.62 -15.73 10.13
CA LEU A 38 -19.50 -16.90 10.02
C LEU A 38 -18.73 -18.24 10.13
N PRO A 39 -19.34 -19.28 10.69
CA PRO A 39 -18.69 -20.57 10.95
C PRO A 39 -18.06 -21.23 9.72
N PHE A 40 -18.62 -21.04 8.53
CA PHE A 40 -18.10 -21.63 7.30
C PHE A 40 -16.75 -21.03 6.88
N SER A 41 -16.41 -19.83 7.37
CA SER A 41 -15.15 -19.17 7.07
C SER A 41 -14.00 -19.60 7.99
N SER A 42 -14.30 -20.16 9.15
CA SER A 42 -13.33 -20.72 10.08
C SER A 42 -13.07 -22.21 9.79
N ARG A 43 -11.87 -22.69 10.04
CA ARG A 43 -11.46 -24.07 9.81
C ARG A 43 -12.08 -25.04 10.83
N ASP A 44 -12.27 -24.59 12.06
CA ASP A 44 -12.89 -25.35 13.15
C ASP A 44 -14.42 -25.26 13.14
N GLY A 45 -15.01 -24.54 12.22
CA GLY A 45 -16.46 -24.37 12.08
C GLY A 45 -17.11 -23.55 13.19
N GLN A 46 -16.31 -22.77 13.95
CA GLN A 46 -16.79 -21.91 15.03
C GLN A 46 -16.97 -20.46 14.55
N TRP A 47 -17.81 -19.70 15.25
CA TRP A 47 -17.93 -18.26 15.03
C TRP A 47 -16.63 -17.56 15.42
N THR A 48 -16.03 -16.83 14.49
CA THR A 48 -14.89 -15.97 14.80
C THR A 48 -15.36 -14.65 15.41
N ASN A 49 -14.64 -14.15 16.42
CA ASN A 49 -14.96 -12.85 17.05
C ASN A 49 -15.07 -11.76 15.97
N PHE A 50 -16.13 -10.96 16.06
CA PHE A 50 -16.41 -9.94 15.04
C PHE A 50 -15.30 -8.90 14.92
N LEU A 51 -14.65 -8.50 16.03
CA LEU A 51 -13.54 -7.53 15.97
C LEU A 51 -12.35 -8.11 15.20
N ASP A 52 -12.03 -9.39 15.38
CA ASP A 52 -10.91 -10.05 14.71
C ASP A 52 -11.22 -10.29 13.22
N SER A 53 -12.47 -10.63 12.91
CA SER A 53 -12.97 -10.72 11.53
C SER A 53 -12.95 -9.34 10.86
N PHE A 54 -13.33 -8.29 11.59
CA PHE A 54 -13.30 -6.91 11.09
C PHE A 54 -11.86 -6.40 10.90
N PHE A 55 -10.94 -6.77 11.78
CA PHE A 55 -9.50 -6.52 11.63
C PHE A 55 -8.96 -7.17 10.36
N THR A 56 -9.22 -8.46 10.17
CA THR A 56 -8.76 -9.23 8.99
C THR A 56 -9.38 -8.70 7.70
N ALA A 57 -10.69 -8.40 7.69
CA ALA A 57 -11.37 -7.80 6.54
C ALA A 57 -10.81 -6.42 6.20
N THR A 58 -10.48 -5.59 7.22
CA THR A 58 -9.85 -4.29 7.03
C THR A 58 -8.47 -4.46 6.45
N SER A 59 -7.65 -5.34 7.02
CA SER A 59 -6.30 -5.63 6.56
C SER A 59 -6.30 -6.12 5.11
N ALA A 60 -7.20 -7.05 4.75
CA ALA A 60 -7.33 -7.57 3.39
C ALA A 60 -7.79 -6.50 2.39
N THR A 61 -8.84 -5.73 2.72
CA THR A 61 -9.40 -4.69 1.84
C THR A 61 -8.46 -3.49 1.72
N CYS A 62 -7.78 -3.10 2.80
CA CYS A 62 -6.77 -2.04 2.77
C CYS A 62 -5.43 -2.52 2.23
N VAL A 63 -5.32 -3.83 1.93
CA VAL A 63 -4.11 -4.45 1.36
C VAL A 63 -2.92 -4.19 2.29
N THR A 64 -3.10 -4.46 3.57
CA THR A 64 -2.08 -4.20 4.61
C THR A 64 -1.28 -5.45 4.92
N GLY A 65 -1.93 -6.59 5.28
CA GLY A 65 -1.25 -7.83 5.61
C GLY A 65 -1.01 -8.08 7.11
N LEU A 66 -1.41 -7.15 7.99
CA LEU A 66 -1.41 -7.43 9.43
C LEU A 66 -2.51 -8.45 9.75
N VAL A 67 -2.17 -9.47 10.52
CA VAL A 67 -3.07 -10.57 10.85
C VAL A 67 -3.08 -10.85 12.35
N VAL A 68 -4.29 -11.07 12.90
CA VAL A 68 -4.49 -11.55 14.27
C VAL A 68 -4.35 -13.07 14.32
N PHE A 69 -4.87 -13.75 13.30
CA PHE A 69 -4.78 -15.19 13.12
C PHE A 69 -4.01 -15.52 11.86
N ASP A 70 -3.22 -16.59 11.88
CA ASP A 70 -2.57 -17.11 10.69
C ASP A 70 -3.60 -17.48 9.62
N THR A 71 -3.34 -17.08 8.38
CA THR A 71 -4.32 -17.20 7.29
C THR A 71 -4.58 -18.64 6.90
N PHE A 72 -3.58 -19.51 6.99
CA PHE A 72 -3.76 -20.92 6.64
C PHE A 72 -4.35 -21.75 7.78
N THR A 73 -3.93 -21.53 9.02
CA THR A 73 -4.34 -22.39 10.15
C THR A 73 -5.75 -22.06 10.64
N HIS A 74 -6.15 -20.80 10.67
CA HIS A 74 -7.45 -20.37 11.19
C HIS A 74 -8.56 -20.38 10.14
N TRP A 75 -8.31 -19.86 8.93
CA TRP A 75 -9.37 -19.70 7.92
C TRP A 75 -9.55 -20.95 7.07
N SER A 76 -10.81 -21.34 6.87
CA SER A 76 -11.19 -22.39 5.90
C SER A 76 -10.83 -21.93 4.46
N ILE A 77 -10.92 -22.84 3.48
CA ILE A 77 -10.74 -22.49 2.07
C ILE A 77 -11.71 -21.37 1.65
N ILE A 78 -12.96 -21.40 2.18
CA ILE A 78 -13.95 -20.34 1.89
C ILE A 78 -13.51 -19.02 2.52
N GLY A 79 -13.05 -19.01 3.78
CA GLY A 79 -12.50 -17.82 4.43
C GLY A 79 -11.30 -17.26 3.70
N GLN A 80 -10.37 -18.11 3.26
CA GLN A 80 -9.21 -17.71 2.45
C GLN A 80 -9.62 -17.10 1.09
N LEU A 81 -10.65 -17.64 0.42
CA LEU A 81 -11.20 -17.07 -0.81
C LEU A 81 -11.88 -15.72 -0.57
N VAL A 82 -12.60 -15.55 0.55
CA VAL A 82 -13.15 -14.24 0.93
C VAL A 82 -12.01 -13.23 1.11
N ILE A 83 -10.95 -13.58 1.84
CA ILE A 83 -9.75 -12.74 2.00
C ILE A 83 -9.15 -12.39 0.64
N LEU A 84 -8.98 -13.36 -0.25
CA LEU A 84 -8.41 -13.15 -1.59
C LEU A 84 -9.25 -12.18 -2.43
N VAL A 85 -10.58 -12.31 -2.40
CA VAL A 85 -11.50 -11.39 -3.08
C VAL A 85 -11.40 -9.98 -2.50
N LEU A 86 -11.33 -9.84 -1.18
CA LEU A 86 -11.13 -8.54 -0.51
C LEU A 86 -9.81 -7.90 -0.91
N ILE A 87 -8.71 -8.68 -0.98
CA ILE A 87 -7.40 -8.23 -1.46
C ILE A 87 -7.51 -7.71 -2.91
N GLN A 88 -8.16 -8.47 -3.80
CA GLN A 88 -8.30 -8.08 -5.20
C GLN A 88 -9.13 -6.79 -5.36
N ILE A 89 -10.25 -6.68 -4.61
CA ILE A 89 -11.08 -5.47 -4.58
C ILE A 89 -10.27 -4.29 -4.04
N GLY A 90 -9.57 -4.50 -2.95
CA GLY A 90 -8.72 -3.49 -2.32
C GLY A 90 -7.59 -3.04 -3.23
N GLY A 91 -6.79 -3.96 -3.78
CA GLY A 91 -5.61 -3.70 -4.59
C GLY A 91 -5.91 -2.90 -5.85
N MET A 92 -6.88 -3.34 -6.64
CA MET A 92 -7.32 -2.61 -7.84
C MET A 92 -8.13 -1.35 -7.52
N GLY A 93 -8.65 -1.22 -6.28
CA GLY A 93 -9.64 -0.22 -5.89
C GLY A 93 -11.05 -0.60 -6.34
N PHE A 94 -12.03 -0.42 -5.46
CA PHE A 94 -13.41 -0.85 -5.70
C PHE A 94 -14.06 -0.19 -6.94
N ILE A 95 -13.65 1.03 -7.29
CA ILE A 95 -14.12 1.73 -8.49
C ILE A 95 -13.68 0.98 -9.75
N SER A 96 -12.45 0.45 -9.78
CA SER A 96 -11.95 -0.34 -10.91
C SER A 96 -12.80 -1.59 -11.14
N ILE A 97 -13.23 -2.25 -10.07
CA ILE A 97 -14.10 -3.42 -10.15
C ILE A 97 -15.50 -3.03 -10.62
N GLY A 98 -16.06 -1.94 -10.10
CA GLY A 98 -17.34 -1.40 -10.60
C GLY A 98 -17.31 -1.07 -12.10
N VAL A 99 -16.18 -0.55 -12.58
CA VAL A 99 -15.94 -0.30 -14.01
C VAL A 99 -15.78 -1.61 -14.79
N ALA A 100 -15.01 -2.58 -14.27
CA ALA A 100 -14.88 -3.90 -14.89
C ALA A 100 -16.24 -4.56 -15.09
N PHE A 101 -17.08 -4.53 -14.05
CA PHE A 101 -18.44 -5.06 -14.11
C PHE A 101 -19.34 -4.31 -15.10
N SER A 102 -19.25 -2.97 -15.14
CA SER A 102 -19.96 -2.15 -16.13
C SER A 102 -19.53 -2.46 -17.57
N MET A 103 -18.23 -2.74 -17.77
CA MET A 103 -17.69 -3.14 -19.08
C MET A 103 -18.14 -4.55 -19.48
N LEU A 104 -18.19 -5.50 -18.56
CA LEU A 104 -18.72 -6.85 -18.82
C LEU A 104 -20.20 -6.81 -19.23
N LEU A 105 -20.99 -5.92 -18.58
CA LEU A 105 -22.40 -5.72 -18.91
C LEU A 105 -22.63 -4.79 -20.13
N HIS A 106 -21.56 -4.38 -20.83
CA HIS A 106 -21.61 -3.47 -21.98
C HIS A 106 -22.33 -2.14 -21.69
N LYS A 107 -22.39 -1.67 -20.42
CA LYS A 107 -23.02 -0.43 -20.03
C LYS A 107 -22.13 0.78 -20.39
N LYS A 108 -22.77 1.88 -20.83
CA LYS A 108 -22.06 3.14 -21.11
C LYS A 108 -21.57 3.78 -19.80
N ILE A 109 -20.28 4.12 -19.73
CA ILE A 109 -19.67 4.79 -18.59
C ILE A 109 -19.90 6.30 -18.71
N GLY A 110 -20.71 6.86 -17.81
CA GLY A 110 -21.05 8.29 -17.79
C GLY A 110 -19.91 9.18 -17.27
N LEU A 111 -20.06 10.51 -17.41
CA LEU A 111 -19.05 11.49 -16.98
C LEU A 111 -18.76 11.39 -15.48
N ARG A 112 -19.78 11.28 -14.63
CA ARG A 112 -19.60 11.14 -13.18
C ARG A 112 -18.79 9.91 -12.80
N GLN A 113 -18.98 8.78 -13.49
CA GLN A 113 -18.16 7.59 -13.27
C GLN A 113 -16.71 7.81 -13.69
N ARG A 114 -16.47 8.57 -14.77
CA ARG A 114 -15.11 8.91 -15.21
C ARG A 114 -14.41 9.85 -14.24
N ASP A 115 -15.11 10.80 -13.62
CA ASP A 115 -14.58 11.67 -12.56
C ASP A 115 -14.12 10.81 -11.35
N LEU A 116 -14.97 9.88 -10.90
CA LEU A 116 -14.64 8.93 -9.83
C LEU A 116 -13.44 8.02 -10.19
N MET A 117 -13.38 7.57 -11.46
CA MET A 117 -12.23 6.80 -11.96
C MET A 117 -10.93 7.61 -11.89
N GLN A 118 -10.96 8.87 -12.32
CA GLN A 118 -9.81 9.76 -12.27
C GLN A 118 -9.32 9.97 -10.84
N GLU A 119 -10.23 10.23 -9.91
CA GLU A 119 -9.90 10.43 -8.50
C GLU A 119 -9.30 9.17 -7.86
N SER A 120 -9.85 7.99 -8.17
CA SER A 120 -9.43 6.72 -7.55
C SER A 120 -7.98 6.33 -7.86
N ILE A 121 -7.47 6.69 -9.04
CA ILE A 121 -6.08 6.40 -9.44
C ILE A 121 -5.21 7.65 -9.49
N ASN A 122 -5.71 8.81 -9.02
CA ASN A 122 -5.03 10.10 -9.10
C ASN A 122 -4.50 10.40 -10.52
N ALA A 123 -5.33 10.12 -11.57
CA ALA A 123 -4.95 10.40 -12.95
C ALA A 123 -5.02 11.90 -13.23
N LEU A 124 -4.07 12.39 -14.04
CA LEU A 124 -3.98 13.82 -14.38
C LEU A 124 -5.09 14.29 -15.32
N GLU A 125 -5.61 13.40 -16.17
CA GLU A 125 -6.59 13.73 -17.20
C GLU A 125 -7.74 12.73 -17.24
N ILE A 126 -8.97 13.21 -17.55
CA ILE A 126 -10.16 12.39 -17.75
C ILE A 126 -10.13 11.69 -19.12
N GLY A 127 -9.42 12.31 -20.09
CA GLY A 127 -9.29 11.78 -21.45
C GLY A 127 -8.63 10.40 -21.48
N GLY A 128 -9.30 9.43 -22.11
CA GLY A 128 -8.76 8.08 -22.22
C GLY A 128 -8.81 7.21 -20.95
N ILE A 129 -9.44 7.69 -19.86
CA ILE A 129 -9.49 6.99 -18.57
C ILE A 129 -10.06 5.57 -18.69
N VAL A 130 -11.11 5.36 -19.47
CA VAL A 130 -11.72 4.04 -19.70
C VAL A 130 -10.72 3.07 -20.39
N ARG A 131 -9.91 3.59 -21.34
CA ARG A 131 -8.86 2.79 -21.98
C ARG A 131 -7.78 2.41 -20.98
N LEU A 132 -7.39 3.36 -20.10
CA LEU A 132 -6.42 3.10 -19.04
C LEU A 132 -6.92 2.01 -18.10
N PHE A 133 -8.17 2.08 -17.65
CA PHE A 133 -8.76 1.02 -16.79
C PHE A 133 -8.80 -0.35 -17.46
N ARG A 134 -9.07 -0.43 -18.77
CA ARG A 134 -8.99 -1.70 -19.50
C ARG A 134 -7.56 -2.27 -19.48
N ILE A 135 -6.56 -1.41 -19.63
CA ILE A 135 -5.15 -1.81 -19.54
C ILE A 135 -4.79 -2.27 -18.13
N ILE A 136 -5.28 -1.58 -17.10
CA ILE A 136 -5.08 -1.94 -15.70
C ILE A 136 -5.65 -3.33 -15.44
N ILE A 137 -6.93 -3.55 -15.73
CA ILE A 137 -7.61 -4.82 -15.46
C ILE A 137 -6.94 -5.98 -16.22
N GLY A 138 -6.76 -5.84 -17.53
CA GLY A 138 -6.13 -6.90 -18.34
C GLY A 138 -4.66 -7.14 -17.98
N GLY A 139 -3.91 -6.06 -17.66
CA GLY A 139 -2.52 -6.14 -17.23
C GLY A 139 -2.38 -6.81 -15.86
N THR A 140 -3.26 -6.51 -14.91
CA THR A 140 -3.29 -7.15 -13.60
C THR A 140 -3.44 -8.65 -13.72
N PHE A 141 -4.51 -9.13 -14.36
CA PHE A 141 -4.72 -10.58 -14.51
C PHE A 141 -3.61 -11.28 -15.29
N LEU A 142 -3.02 -10.61 -16.28
CA LEU A 142 -1.89 -11.16 -17.03
C LEU A 142 -0.65 -11.32 -16.14
N ILE A 143 -0.29 -10.31 -15.37
CA ILE A 143 0.90 -10.33 -14.52
C ILE A 143 0.71 -11.30 -13.35
N GLU A 144 -0.47 -11.30 -12.72
CA GLU A 144 -0.85 -12.27 -11.68
C GLU A 144 -0.80 -13.71 -12.23
N GLY A 145 -1.30 -13.94 -13.45
CA GLY A 145 -1.22 -15.23 -14.11
C GLY A 145 0.21 -15.71 -14.38
N ILE A 146 1.08 -14.81 -14.87
CA ILE A 146 2.51 -15.12 -15.07
C ILE A 146 3.18 -15.44 -13.72
N GLY A 147 2.93 -14.61 -12.68
CA GLY A 147 3.45 -14.85 -11.34
C GLY A 147 3.00 -16.19 -10.77
N ALA A 148 1.71 -16.53 -10.93
CA ALA A 148 1.18 -17.81 -10.48
C ALA A 148 1.85 -19.00 -11.20
N VAL A 149 2.09 -18.92 -12.51
CA VAL A 149 2.80 -19.96 -13.26
C VAL A 149 4.24 -20.11 -12.77
N LEU A 150 4.96 -19.02 -12.54
CA LEU A 150 6.34 -19.07 -12.04
C LEU A 150 6.39 -19.67 -10.61
N LEU A 151 5.49 -19.27 -9.72
CA LEU A 151 5.41 -19.85 -8.37
C LEU A 151 5.00 -21.32 -8.38
N ALA A 152 4.13 -21.74 -9.32
CA ALA A 152 3.70 -23.11 -9.47
C ALA A 152 4.86 -24.08 -9.77
N ILE A 153 5.90 -23.63 -10.49
CA ILE A 153 7.10 -24.43 -10.76
C ILE A 153 7.75 -24.88 -9.44
N ARG A 154 7.68 -24.06 -8.38
CA ARG A 154 8.28 -24.37 -7.09
C ARG A 154 7.29 -24.99 -6.10
N PHE A 155 6.03 -24.51 -6.08
CA PHE A 155 5.05 -24.94 -5.08
C PHE A 155 4.38 -26.27 -5.41
N ILE A 156 4.27 -26.65 -6.70
CA ILE A 156 3.71 -27.97 -7.07
C ILE A 156 4.59 -29.12 -6.55
N PRO A 157 5.93 -29.10 -6.71
CA PRO A 157 6.80 -30.10 -6.09
C PRO A 157 6.72 -30.18 -4.58
N ASP A 158 6.53 -29.03 -3.90
CA ASP A 158 6.54 -28.97 -2.43
C ASP A 158 5.19 -29.36 -1.79
N PHE A 159 4.06 -29.02 -2.42
CA PHE A 159 2.72 -29.15 -1.84
C PHE A 159 1.76 -30.05 -2.64
N GLY A 160 2.21 -30.60 -3.77
CA GLY A 160 1.36 -31.37 -4.70
C GLY A 160 0.57 -30.47 -5.65
N ILE A 161 -0.03 -31.06 -6.68
CA ILE A 161 -0.60 -30.31 -7.83
C ILE A 161 -1.70 -29.35 -7.39
N LEU A 162 -2.75 -29.82 -6.70
CA LEU A 162 -3.92 -28.99 -6.37
C LEU A 162 -3.56 -27.87 -5.38
N ARG A 163 -2.86 -28.20 -4.30
CA ARG A 163 -2.43 -27.20 -3.31
C ARG A 163 -1.38 -26.25 -3.89
N GLY A 164 -0.43 -26.79 -4.66
CA GLY A 164 0.61 -25.98 -5.30
C GLY A 164 0.04 -24.93 -6.24
N ILE A 165 -0.95 -25.27 -7.07
CA ILE A 165 -1.65 -24.30 -7.94
C ILE A 165 -2.40 -23.27 -7.11
N TYR A 166 -3.16 -23.71 -6.09
CA TYR A 166 -3.92 -22.82 -5.23
C TYR A 166 -3.01 -21.81 -4.52
N PHE A 167 -1.91 -22.27 -3.91
CA PHE A 167 -0.92 -21.43 -3.25
C PHE A 167 -0.27 -20.46 -4.22
N SER A 168 0.07 -20.92 -5.43
CA SER A 168 0.68 -20.07 -6.45
C SER A 168 -0.23 -18.92 -6.88
N VAL A 169 -1.51 -19.19 -7.09
CA VAL A 169 -2.50 -18.17 -7.44
C VAL A 169 -2.71 -17.20 -6.26
N PHE A 170 -2.89 -17.72 -5.04
CA PHE A 170 -3.09 -16.91 -3.86
C PHE A 170 -1.92 -15.93 -3.62
N HIS A 171 -0.69 -16.45 -3.61
CA HIS A 171 0.49 -15.62 -3.35
C HIS A 171 0.79 -14.67 -4.51
N SER A 172 0.52 -15.05 -5.76
CA SER A 172 0.67 -14.15 -6.90
C SER A 172 -0.25 -12.93 -6.80
N ILE A 173 -1.53 -13.15 -6.48
CA ILE A 173 -2.51 -12.08 -6.27
C ILE A 173 -2.12 -11.23 -5.06
N SER A 174 -1.80 -11.86 -3.93
CA SER A 174 -1.42 -11.17 -2.70
C SER A 174 -0.17 -10.31 -2.91
N ALA A 175 0.86 -10.82 -3.60
CA ALA A 175 2.09 -10.09 -3.88
C ALA A 175 1.88 -8.93 -4.88
N PHE A 176 1.14 -9.16 -5.96
CA PHE A 176 0.84 -8.12 -6.94
C PHE A 176 0.00 -6.99 -6.34
N CYS A 177 -0.99 -7.34 -5.52
CA CYS A 177 -1.80 -6.37 -4.80
C CYS A 177 -1.05 -5.70 -3.65
N ASN A 178 0.16 -6.15 -3.29
CA ASN A 178 0.93 -5.69 -2.13
C ASN A 178 0.19 -5.93 -0.80
N ALA A 179 -0.41 -7.13 -0.63
CA ALA A 179 -1.31 -7.41 0.48
C ALA A 179 -0.67 -8.14 1.66
N GLY A 180 0.45 -8.84 1.44
CA GLY A 180 1.19 -9.52 2.52
C GLY A 180 0.54 -10.75 3.14
N PHE A 181 -0.65 -11.13 2.69
CA PHE A 181 -1.28 -12.37 3.13
C PHE A 181 -0.64 -13.58 2.47
N ASP A 182 -0.30 -14.59 3.25
CA ASP A 182 0.27 -15.83 2.78
C ASP A 182 -0.44 -17.07 3.36
N LEU A 183 -0.15 -18.23 2.78
CA LEU A 183 -0.66 -19.53 3.22
C LEU A 183 0.48 -20.43 3.72
N MET A 184 1.62 -19.85 4.06
CA MET A 184 2.83 -20.59 4.47
C MET A 184 2.73 -21.13 5.91
N GLY A 185 1.69 -20.74 6.66
CA GLY A 185 1.33 -21.36 7.94
C GLY A 185 1.17 -22.88 7.90
N ILE A 186 1.14 -23.48 6.71
CA ILE A 186 1.23 -24.95 6.54
C ILE A 186 2.59 -25.51 7.01
N ASN A 187 3.66 -24.72 6.96
CA ASN A 187 4.98 -25.14 7.43
C ASN A 187 5.15 -24.81 8.92
N GLU A 188 4.90 -23.58 9.29
CA GLU A 188 4.95 -23.04 10.63
C GLU A 188 4.08 -21.78 10.68
N GLU A 189 3.30 -21.60 11.75
CA GLU A 189 2.42 -20.44 11.89
C GLU A 189 3.19 -19.13 11.82
N TYR A 190 2.69 -18.19 11.05
CA TYR A 190 3.27 -16.85 10.82
C TYR A 190 4.66 -16.84 10.19
N SER A 191 5.13 -17.97 9.60
CA SER A 191 6.49 -18.09 9.04
C SER A 191 6.70 -17.32 7.74
N SER A 192 5.64 -16.98 7.02
CA SER A 192 5.70 -16.37 5.68
C SER A 192 6.68 -17.11 4.76
N PHE A 193 7.56 -16.43 4.02
CA PHE A 193 8.52 -17.04 3.08
C PHE A 193 9.89 -17.38 3.69
N THR A 194 10.02 -17.52 5.01
CA THR A 194 11.30 -17.84 5.66
C THR A 194 11.92 -19.13 5.12
N LYS A 195 11.13 -20.15 4.82
CA LYS A 195 11.59 -21.40 4.18
C LYS A 195 12.22 -21.17 2.80
N TYR A 196 11.79 -20.13 2.09
CA TYR A 196 12.24 -19.78 0.73
C TYR A 196 13.22 -18.61 0.70
N ALA A 197 13.82 -18.23 1.84
CA ALA A 197 14.74 -17.08 1.93
C ALA A 197 15.89 -17.12 0.92
N ALA A 198 16.41 -18.32 0.61
CA ALA A 198 17.49 -18.51 -0.36
C ALA A 198 17.01 -19.01 -1.74
N ASP A 199 15.70 -19.15 -1.97
CA ASP A 199 15.17 -19.63 -3.27
C ASP A 199 15.07 -18.46 -4.27
N PRO A 200 15.87 -18.46 -5.37
CA PRO A 200 15.89 -17.35 -6.30
C PRO A 200 14.58 -17.18 -7.05
N LEU A 201 13.90 -18.28 -7.42
CA LEU A 201 12.67 -18.23 -8.22
C LEU A 201 11.53 -17.58 -7.44
N VAL A 202 11.32 -18.00 -6.19
CA VAL A 202 10.30 -17.44 -5.31
C VAL A 202 10.60 -15.97 -5.02
N ASN A 203 11.84 -15.67 -4.56
CA ASN A 203 12.23 -14.31 -4.21
C ASN A 203 12.08 -13.33 -5.38
N ILE A 204 12.63 -13.66 -6.55
CA ILE A 204 12.56 -12.78 -7.72
C ILE A 204 11.11 -12.59 -8.17
N THR A 205 10.31 -13.66 -8.21
CA THR A 205 8.91 -13.59 -8.65
C THR A 205 8.10 -12.69 -7.71
N ILE A 206 8.18 -12.90 -6.40
CA ILE A 206 7.44 -12.09 -5.42
C ILE A 206 7.90 -10.64 -5.46
N MET A 207 9.21 -10.37 -5.45
CA MET A 207 9.75 -9.00 -5.53
C MET A 207 9.31 -8.27 -6.81
N LEU A 208 9.31 -8.95 -7.96
CA LEU A 208 8.85 -8.34 -9.21
C LEU A 208 7.34 -8.04 -9.18
N LEU A 209 6.52 -8.95 -8.65
CA LEU A 209 5.08 -8.71 -8.49
C LEU A 209 4.82 -7.49 -7.62
N ILE A 210 5.50 -7.37 -6.47
CA ILE A 210 5.42 -6.23 -5.55
C ILE A 210 5.82 -4.92 -6.26
N ILE A 211 6.97 -4.91 -6.93
CA ILE A 211 7.47 -3.70 -7.60
C ILE A 211 6.52 -3.28 -8.73
N ILE A 212 6.07 -4.22 -9.56
CA ILE A 212 5.18 -3.94 -10.68
C ILE A 212 3.82 -3.43 -10.18
N GLY A 213 3.24 -4.04 -9.14
CA GLY A 213 2.01 -3.58 -8.50
C GLY A 213 2.17 -2.17 -7.89
N GLY A 214 3.31 -1.92 -7.23
CA GLY A 214 3.60 -0.68 -6.50
C GLY A 214 4.11 0.50 -7.31
N ILE A 215 4.49 0.32 -8.60
CA ILE A 215 5.09 1.39 -9.41
C ILE A 215 4.08 2.40 -9.96
N GLY A 216 2.80 2.04 -10.02
CA GLY A 216 1.71 2.89 -10.51
C GLY A 216 1.28 2.61 -11.95
N PHE A 217 -0.04 2.57 -12.14
CA PHE A 217 -0.66 2.21 -13.43
C PHE A 217 -0.42 3.24 -14.55
N THR A 218 -0.21 4.50 -14.18
CA THR A 218 0.18 5.56 -15.14
C THR A 218 1.57 5.31 -15.71
N VAL A 219 2.50 4.83 -14.88
CA VAL A 219 3.85 4.44 -15.32
C VAL A 219 3.80 3.23 -16.25
N TRP A 220 2.93 2.23 -15.99
CA TRP A 220 2.72 1.10 -16.90
C TRP A 220 2.32 1.57 -18.31
N ASN A 221 1.38 2.52 -18.38
CA ASN A 221 0.94 3.06 -19.66
C ASN A 221 2.08 3.78 -20.39
N GLU A 222 2.94 4.49 -19.68
CA GLU A 222 4.11 5.13 -20.26
C GLU A 222 5.17 4.13 -20.73
N VAL A 223 5.46 3.10 -19.94
CA VAL A 223 6.38 2.01 -20.32
C VAL A 223 5.88 1.32 -21.59
N ARG A 224 4.59 1.01 -21.66
CA ARG A 224 3.98 0.37 -22.82
C ARG A 224 4.04 1.24 -24.08
N THR A 225 3.77 2.54 -23.96
CA THR A 225 3.65 3.46 -25.11
C THR A 225 5.00 4.02 -25.55
N LYS A 226 5.89 4.34 -24.61
CA LYS A 226 7.19 4.99 -24.89
C LYS A 226 8.36 3.99 -24.89
N LYS A 227 8.10 2.73 -24.52
CA LYS A 227 9.09 1.62 -24.45
C LYS A 227 10.32 2.06 -23.63
N LEU A 228 11.54 1.69 -24.03
CA LEU A 228 12.80 2.02 -23.35
C LEU A 228 13.32 3.45 -23.57
N LYS A 229 12.55 4.32 -24.24
CA LYS A 229 12.99 5.71 -24.49
C LYS A 229 12.77 6.59 -23.26
N LEU A 230 13.60 6.44 -22.21
CA LEU A 230 13.51 7.16 -20.93
C LEU A 230 13.46 8.69 -21.08
N SER A 231 14.11 9.26 -22.12
CA SER A 231 14.07 10.69 -22.38
C SER A 231 12.65 11.23 -22.62
N ARG A 232 11.77 10.40 -23.19
CA ARG A 232 10.37 10.75 -23.51
C ARG A 232 9.40 10.60 -22.35
N TYR A 233 9.84 10.03 -21.22
CA TYR A 233 8.98 9.82 -20.04
C TYR A 233 8.59 11.15 -19.41
N SER A 234 7.40 11.19 -18.81
CA SER A 234 6.95 12.33 -18.02
C SER A 234 7.85 12.54 -16.80
N LEU A 235 7.80 13.74 -16.23
CA LEU A 235 8.49 14.03 -14.98
C LEU A 235 8.07 13.07 -13.87
N HIS A 236 6.76 12.77 -13.78
CA HIS A 236 6.20 11.84 -12.84
C HIS A 236 6.84 10.45 -12.94
N ALA A 237 6.86 9.86 -14.14
CA ALA A 237 7.42 8.52 -14.35
C ALA A 237 8.93 8.48 -14.06
N LYS A 238 9.69 9.52 -14.39
CA LYS A 238 11.13 9.62 -14.09
C LYS A 238 11.37 9.66 -12.58
N ILE A 239 10.61 10.46 -11.82
CA ILE A 239 10.71 10.53 -10.36
C ILE A 239 10.36 9.18 -9.75
N VAL A 240 9.27 8.56 -10.18
CA VAL A 240 8.84 7.25 -9.66
C VAL A 240 9.90 6.18 -9.86
N ILE A 241 10.42 6.03 -11.08
CA ILE A 241 11.39 4.98 -11.41
C ILE A 241 12.71 5.23 -10.64
N SER A 242 13.24 6.44 -10.66
CA SER A 242 14.50 6.76 -9.97
C SER A 242 14.38 6.56 -8.45
N THR A 243 13.31 7.05 -7.84
CA THR A 243 13.08 6.88 -6.40
C THR A 243 12.89 5.41 -6.04
N THR A 244 12.16 4.64 -6.85
CA THR A 244 11.99 3.20 -6.64
C THR A 244 13.33 2.46 -6.65
N LEU A 245 14.18 2.73 -7.64
CA LEU A 245 15.50 2.10 -7.73
C LEU A 245 16.40 2.48 -6.53
N ILE A 246 16.42 3.76 -6.16
CA ILE A 246 17.20 4.25 -5.00
C ILE A 246 16.75 3.55 -3.71
N LEU A 247 15.43 3.46 -3.48
CA LEU A 247 14.90 2.84 -2.26
C LEU A 247 15.16 1.33 -2.24
N VAL A 248 14.98 0.62 -3.36
CA VAL A 248 15.20 -0.83 -3.44
C VAL A 248 16.67 -1.16 -3.20
N PHE A 249 17.57 -0.59 -3.97
CA PHE A 249 18.99 -0.94 -3.88
C PHE A 249 19.69 -0.30 -2.68
N GLY A 250 19.36 0.97 -2.36
CA GLY A 250 19.90 1.65 -1.18
C GLY A 250 19.39 1.01 0.11
N GLY A 251 18.10 0.68 0.19
CA GLY A 251 17.51 -0.02 1.32
C GLY A 251 18.12 -1.42 1.49
N ALA A 252 18.29 -2.18 0.40
CA ALA A 252 18.92 -3.50 0.44
C ALA A 252 20.37 -3.45 0.93
N LEU A 253 21.16 -2.47 0.45
CA LEU A 253 22.53 -2.29 0.91
C LEU A 253 22.60 -2.01 2.41
N LEU A 254 21.75 -1.10 2.91
CA LEU A 254 21.72 -0.77 4.34
C LEU A 254 21.23 -1.97 5.18
N MET A 255 20.19 -2.70 4.71
CA MET A 255 19.73 -3.93 5.35
C MET A 255 20.88 -4.96 5.46
N TYR A 256 21.58 -5.19 4.36
CA TYR A 256 22.74 -6.09 4.37
C TYR A 256 23.81 -5.68 5.39
N ILE A 257 24.13 -4.38 5.47
CA ILE A 257 25.13 -3.86 6.41
C ILE A 257 24.69 -4.05 7.86
N PHE A 258 23.42 -3.77 8.18
CA PHE A 258 22.92 -3.83 9.55
C PHE A 258 22.65 -5.26 10.03
N GLU A 259 22.25 -6.15 9.13
CA GLU A 259 21.81 -7.51 9.48
C GLU A 259 22.85 -8.61 9.22
N LYS A 260 23.99 -8.30 8.58
CA LYS A 260 25.01 -9.30 8.21
C LYS A 260 25.52 -10.16 9.38
N ASN A 261 25.51 -9.63 10.60
CA ASN A 261 25.94 -10.32 11.81
C ASN A 261 24.73 -10.73 12.70
N ASN A 262 23.51 -10.63 12.19
CA ASN A 262 22.28 -10.93 12.93
C ASN A 262 21.37 -11.86 12.12
N THR A 263 20.27 -11.40 11.59
CA THR A 263 19.24 -12.25 10.95
C THR A 263 19.73 -12.99 9.69
N ILE A 264 20.71 -12.48 8.99
CA ILE A 264 21.29 -13.11 7.78
C ILE A 264 22.66 -13.73 8.01
N ALA A 265 23.18 -13.75 9.25
CA ALA A 265 24.54 -14.23 9.59
C ALA A 265 24.77 -15.70 9.21
N GLY A 266 23.75 -16.56 9.30
CA GLY A 266 23.85 -17.98 8.97
C GLY A 266 23.59 -18.32 7.50
N MET A 267 23.28 -17.34 6.67
CA MET A 267 22.94 -17.55 5.26
C MET A 267 24.18 -17.55 4.37
N ASN A 268 24.12 -18.32 3.27
CA ASN A 268 25.12 -18.20 2.21
C ASN A 268 25.01 -16.81 1.53
N THR A 269 26.09 -16.35 0.89
CA THR A 269 26.14 -15.02 0.27
C THR A 269 24.96 -14.71 -0.67
N PRO A 270 24.54 -15.59 -1.60
CA PRO A 270 23.36 -15.34 -2.41
C PRO A 270 22.06 -15.20 -1.58
N GLY A 271 21.87 -16.06 -0.58
CA GLY A 271 20.71 -16.01 0.31
C GLY A 271 20.66 -14.70 1.11
N ALA A 272 21.77 -14.25 1.66
CA ALA A 272 21.88 -12.98 2.36
C ALA A 272 21.55 -11.77 1.45
N ILE A 273 21.99 -11.80 0.18
CA ILE A 273 21.64 -10.76 -0.80
C ILE A 273 20.14 -10.79 -1.11
N PHE A 274 19.54 -11.97 -1.35
CA PHE A 274 18.12 -12.09 -1.60
C PHE A 274 17.29 -11.63 -0.39
N ALA A 275 17.66 -12.05 0.82
CA ALA A 275 16.96 -11.64 2.04
C ALA A 275 17.01 -10.11 2.25
N SER A 276 18.16 -9.48 2.00
CA SER A 276 18.32 -8.02 2.10
C SER A 276 17.53 -7.27 1.03
N LEU A 277 17.54 -7.74 -0.23
CA LEU A 277 16.73 -7.19 -1.31
C LEU A 277 15.25 -7.36 -1.02
N PHE A 278 14.85 -8.54 -0.56
CA PHE A 278 13.46 -8.84 -0.20
C PHE A 278 12.98 -7.95 0.94
N GLY A 279 13.77 -7.78 2.01
CA GLY A 279 13.47 -6.91 3.13
C GLY A 279 13.25 -5.45 2.70
N SER A 280 14.09 -4.94 1.78
CA SER A 280 13.92 -3.60 1.22
C SER A 280 12.67 -3.46 0.34
N VAL A 281 12.36 -4.48 -0.48
CA VAL A 281 11.20 -4.46 -1.37
C VAL A 281 9.90 -4.62 -0.59
N THR A 282 9.86 -5.56 0.36
CA THR A 282 8.65 -5.84 1.14
C THR A 282 8.25 -4.71 2.06
N ALA A 283 9.20 -3.98 2.65
CA ALA A 283 8.93 -2.78 3.44
C ALA A 283 8.20 -1.68 2.67
N ARG A 284 8.19 -1.75 1.33
CA ARG A 284 7.45 -0.83 0.46
C ARG A 284 6.04 -1.35 0.16
N THR A 285 5.28 -1.57 1.24
CA THR A 285 3.84 -1.92 1.26
C THR A 285 3.49 -3.35 0.84
N ALA A 286 4.34 -4.35 1.09
CA ALA A 286 4.04 -5.72 0.68
C ALA A 286 3.79 -6.71 1.84
N GLY A 287 4.53 -6.61 2.95
CA GLY A 287 4.24 -7.33 4.19
C GLY A 287 4.79 -8.75 4.31
N PHE A 288 5.28 -9.36 3.25
CA PHE A 288 5.92 -10.67 3.33
C PHE A 288 7.29 -10.59 4.00
N ASN A 289 7.71 -11.66 4.65
CA ASN A 289 9.03 -11.74 5.25
C ASN A 289 9.76 -13.04 4.89
N THR A 290 11.08 -12.93 4.69
CA THR A 290 11.99 -14.05 4.47
C THR A 290 12.95 -14.24 5.66
N VAL A 291 12.91 -13.30 6.61
CA VAL A 291 13.64 -13.33 7.88
C VAL A 291 12.67 -12.94 9.00
N ASP A 292 12.97 -13.35 10.22
CA ASP A 292 12.18 -12.94 11.38
C ASP A 292 12.33 -11.42 11.62
N THR A 293 11.23 -10.69 11.44
CA THR A 293 11.20 -9.23 11.63
C THR A 293 11.32 -8.82 13.09
N GLY A 294 10.88 -9.67 14.02
CA GLY A 294 11.05 -9.45 15.47
C GLY A 294 12.52 -9.47 15.89
N ALA A 295 13.32 -10.29 15.22
CA ALA A 295 14.75 -10.47 15.49
C ALA A 295 15.66 -9.44 14.80
N LEU A 296 15.13 -8.48 14.05
CA LEU A 296 15.93 -7.41 13.42
C LEU A 296 16.69 -6.58 14.46
N THR A 297 17.89 -6.13 14.09
CA THR A 297 18.65 -5.17 14.90
C THR A 297 17.85 -3.87 15.09
N PRO A 298 18.09 -3.08 16.13
CA PRO A 298 17.44 -1.76 16.28
C PRO A 298 17.65 -0.86 15.06
N ALA A 299 18.82 -0.90 14.42
CA ALA A 299 19.09 -0.16 13.19
C ALA A 299 18.29 -0.70 12.01
N GLY A 300 18.16 -2.03 11.87
CA GLY A 300 17.32 -2.69 10.87
C GLY A 300 15.84 -2.38 11.07
N LYS A 301 15.30 -2.41 12.30
CA LYS A 301 13.95 -2.00 12.62
C LYS A 301 13.66 -0.55 12.22
N LEU A 302 14.56 0.38 12.60
CA LEU A 302 14.41 1.80 12.26
C LEU A 302 14.47 2.04 10.75
N LEU A 303 15.41 1.40 10.05
CA LEU A 303 15.49 1.48 8.59
C LEU A 303 14.19 0.96 7.94
N THR A 304 13.66 -0.16 8.43
CA THR A 304 12.39 -0.72 7.96
C THR A 304 11.24 0.26 8.17
N ILE A 305 11.14 0.91 9.35
CA ILE A 305 10.15 1.96 9.61
C ILE A 305 10.25 3.11 8.59
N VAL A 306 11.46 3.57 8.30
CA VAL A 306 11.68 4.64 7.29
C VAL A 306 11.26 4.18 5.90
N LEU A 307 11.60 2.95 5.50
CA LEU A 307 11.18 2.40 4.21
C LEU A 307 9.66 2.19 4.13
N MET A 308 9.02 1.74 5.22
CA MET A 308 7.56 1.60 5.31
C MET A 308 6.86 2.95 5.20
N PHE A 309 7.40 3.99 5.84
CA PHE A 309 6.86 5.35 5.75
C PHE A 309 6.87 5.88 4.30
N ILE A 310 7.86 5.49 3.48
CA ILE A 310 7.93 5.80 2.06
C ILE A 310 7.29 4.64 1.27
N GLY A 311 5.97 4.63 1.20
CA GLY A 311 5.18 3.58 0.53
C GLY A 311 5.40 3.49 -0.98
N GLY A 312 4.39 3.00 -1.70
CA GLY A 312 4.46 2.89 -3.16
C GLY A 312 4.17 4.18 -3.92
N SER A 313 4.02 4.08 -5.23
CA SER A 313 3.82 5.23 -6.11
C SER A 313 2.33 5.60 -6.24
N PRO A 314 2.00 6.85 -6.64
CA PRO A 314 0.61 7.23 -6.88
C PRO A 314 -0.06 6.37 -7.96
N GLY A 315 -1.35 6.06 -7.77
CA GLY A 315 -2.11 5.24 -8.71
C GLY A 315 -1.56 3.81 -8.83
N SER A 316 -1.18 3.20 -7.71
CA SER A 316 -0.72 1.81 -7.59
C SER A 316 -1.60 1.02 -6.62
N THR A 317 -1.31 -0.26 -6.46
CA THR A 317 -1.92 -1.12 -5.43
C THR A 317 -1.50 -0.72 -4.01
N ALA A 318 -0.35 -0.08 -3.85
CA ALA A 318 0.28 0.30 -2.59
C ALA A 318 -0.40 1.48 -1.88
N GLY A 319 -0.39 1.48 -0.54
CA GLY A 319 -0.89 2.57 0.31
C GLY A 319 0.21 3.54 0.79
N GLY A 320 0.01 4.15 1.95
CA GLY A 320 0.99 5.01 2.62
C GLY A 320 1.33 6.32 1.89
N ILE A 321 2.39 7.00 2.38
CA ILE A 321 2.94 8.19 1.72
C ILE A 321 3.59 7.78 0.40
N LYS A 322 3.24 8.48 -0.67
CA LYS A 322 3.71 8.10 -2.00
C LYS A 322 5.17 8.46 -2.22
N THR A 323 5.88 7.61 -2.98
CA THR A 323 7.28 7.84 -3.38
C THR A 323 7.50 9.24 -3.95
N THR A 324 6.56 9.73 -4.77
CA THR A 324 6.64 11.07 -5.34
C THR A 324 6.51 12.18 -4.30
N THR A 325 5.71 12.00 -3.25
CA THR A 325 5.56 12.96 -2.16
C THR A 325 6.89 13.15 -1.44
N MET A 326 7.55 12.05 -1.05
CA MET A 326 8.86 12.11 -0.40
C MET A 326 9.94 12.65 -1.34
N ALA A 327 9.97 12.19 -2.59
CA ALA A 327 10.92 12.68 -3.59
C ALA A 327 10.81 14.19 -3.81
N VAL A 328 9.59 14.73 -3.94
CA VAL A 328 9.34 16.16 -4.10
C VAL A 328 9.85 16.95 -2.89
N MET A 329 9.62 16.46 -1.67
CA MET A 329 10.11 17.13 -0.46
C MET A 329 11.63 17.14 -0.37
N ILE A 330 12.28 16.00 -0.67
CA ILE A 330 13.75 15.91 -0.70
C ILE A 330 14.32 16.85 -1.76
N ILE A 331 13.78 16.84 -2.98
CA ILE A 331 14.22 17.73 -4.06
C ILE A 331 14.02 19.20 -3.67
N TYR A 332 12.92 19.55 -3.02
CA TYR A 332 12.64 20.90 -2.54
C TYR A 332 13.69 21.35 -1.51
N ILE A 333 14.03 20.52 -0.52
CA ILE A 333 15.05 20.80 0.48
C ILE A 333 16.41 21.07 -0.21
N PHE A 334 16.84 20.19 -1.12
CA PHE A 334 18.08 20.40 -1.84
C PHE A 334 18.08 21.64 -2.76
N SER A 335 16.95 21.93 -3.40
CA SER A 335 16.82 23.15 -4.23
C SER A 335 16.91 24.42 -3.39
N TYR A 336 16.28 24.42 -2.22
CA TYR A 336 16.31 25.53 -1.26
C TYR A 336 17.74 25.77 -0.73
N LEU A 337 18.41 24.71 -0.28
CA LEU A 337 19.80 24.78 0.22
C LEU A 337 20.80 25.27 -0.83
N ARG A 338 20.52 25.02 -2.12
CA ARG A 338 21.35 25.50 -3.24
C ARG A 338 21.01 26.91 -3.69
N GLY A 339 20.04 27.60 -3.07
CA GLY A 339 19.59 28.93 -3.45
C GLY A 339 18.98 29.01 -4.85
N SER A 340 18.44 27.90 -5.39
CA SER A 340 17.90 27.90 -6.75
C SER A 340 16.50 28.55 -6.82
N ASN A 341 16.24 29.34 -7.89
CA ASN A 341 14.96 29.99 -8.13
C ASN A 341 13.82 29.02 -8.50
N GLY A 342 13.62 28.00 -7.69
CA GLY A 342 12.54 27.01 -7.86
C GLY A 342 13.02 25.57 -7.82
N CYS A 343 12.08 24.66 -7.61
CA CYS A 343 12.32 23.23 -7.52
C CYS A 343 12.41 22.61 -8.92
N ASN A 344 13.63 22.46 -9.44
CA ASN A 344 13.89 21.97 -10.79
C ASN A 344 14.53 20.57 -10.74
N VAL A 345 13.98 19.63 -11.54
CA VAL A 345 14.50 18.26 -11.68
C VAL A 345 14.25 17.75 -13.09
N PHE A 346 15.18 17.01 -13.67
CA PHE A 346 15.12 16.48 -15.05
C PHE A 346 14.76 17.55 -16.11
N GLY A 347 15.23 18.78 -15.93
CA GLY A 347 14.96 19.90 -16.85
C GLY A 347 13.54 20.46 -16.79
N ARG A 348 12.77 20.16 -15.73
CA ARG A 348 11.41 20.66 -15.53
C ARG A 348 11.22 21.21 -14.10
N LYS A 349 10.36 22.23 -13.98
CA LYS A 349 10.01 22.86 -12.70
C LYS A 349 8.80 22.19 -12.06
N ILE A 350 8.89 21.90 -10.75
CA ILE A 350 7.77 21.45 -9.94
C ILE A 350 7.02 22.68 -9.42
N SER A 351 5.68 22.70 -9.54
CA SER A 351 4.88 23.83 -9.08
C SER A 351 4.86 23.92 -7.55
N SER A 352 4.76 25.16 -7.04
CA SER A 352 4.68 25.42 -5.59
C SER A 352 3.46 24.78 -4.93
N GLU A 353 2.37 24.62 -5.67
CA GLU A 353 1.17 23.96 -5.21
C GLU A 353 1.41 22.46 -4.89
N VAL A 354 2.16 21.77 -5.77
CA VAL A 354 2.54 20.35 -5.55
C VAL A 354 3.44 20.24 -4.32
N ILE A 355 4.37 21.18 -4.11
CA ILE A 355 5.26 21.18 -2.94
C ILE A 355 4.45 21.40 -1.65
N LYS A 356 3.55 22.39 -1.61
CA LYS A 356 2.65 22.63 -0.45
C LYS A 356 1.79 21.41 -0.15
N LYS A 357 1.22 20.76 -1.18
CA LYS A 357 0.42 19.53 -1.01
C LYS A 357 1.26 18.38 -0.47
N ALA A 358 2.49 18.20 -0.96
CA ALA A 358 3.40 17.17 -0.49
C ALA A 358 3.78 17.36 0.99
N GLY A 359 4.10 18.60 1.40
CA GLY A 359 4.38 18.93 2.79
C GLY A 359 3.19 18.68 3.71
N LEU A 360 1.99 19.07 3.28
CA LEU A 360 0.76 18.81 4.04
C LEU A 360 0.51 17.31 4.27
N VAL A 361 0.63 16.50 3.21
CA VAL A 361 0.47 15.04 3.32
C VAL A 361 1.49 14.43 4.27
N LEU A 362 2.75 14.87 4.21
CA LEU A 362 3.81 14.39 5.09
C LEU A 362 3.51 14.70 6.56
N ILE A 363 3.14 15.96 6.88
CA ILE A 363 2.82 16.39 8.25
C ILE A 363 1.60 15.63 8.79
N ILE A 364 0.54 15.49 8.00
CA ILE A 364 -0.67 14.75 8.42
C ILE A 364 -0.31 13.31 8.79
N ASN A 365 0.48 12.60 7.98
CA ASN A 365 0.86 11.22 8.28
C ASN A 365 1.74 11.12 9.53
N LEU A 366 2.68 12.04 9.73
CA LEU A 366 3.50 12.09 10.95
C LEU A 366 2.62 12.30 12.20
N VAL A 367 1.72 13.28 12.17
CA VAL A 367 0.83 13.58 13.30
C VAL A 367 -0.09 12.41 13.60
N LEU A 368 -0.74 11.83 12.59
CA LEU A 368 -1.61 10.66 12.77
C LEU A 368 -0.83 9.45 13.32
N GLY A 369 0.35 9.16 12.77
CA GLY A 369 1.19 8.07 13.25
C GLY A 369 1.62 8.26 14.70
N LEU A 370 2.17 9.43 15.04
CA LEU A 370 2.60 9.73 16.43
C LEU A 370 1.42 9.70 17.41
N THR A 371 0.26 10.23 17.04
CA THR A 371 -0.94 10.18 17.88
C THR A 371 -1.37 8.74 18.13
N ALA A 372 -1.34 7.87 17.12
CA ALA A 372 -1.67 6.46 17.27
C ALA A 372 -0.66 5.72 18.17
N VAL A 373 0.65 6.01 18.02
CA VAL A 373 1.70 5.44 18.90
C VAL A 373 1.45 5.82 20.34
N ILE A 374 1.23 7.11 20.63
CA ILE A 374 0.94 7.59 21.99
C ILE A 374 -0.30 6.91 22.56
N ALA A 375 -1.37 6.79 21.77
CA ALA A 375 -2.61 6.17 22.21
C ALA A 375 -2.45 4.67 22.53
N ILE A 376 -1.68 3.91 21.74
CA ILE A 376 -1.40 2.50 22.01
C ILE A 376 -0.52 2.36 23.25
N LEU A 377 0.55 3.15 23.38
CA LEU A 377 1.43 3.12 24.55
C LEU A 377 0.71 3.51 25.85
N ALA A 378 -0.26 4.44 25.78
CA ALA A 378 -1.08 4.83 26.92
C ALA A 378 -2.06 3.72 27.38
N THR A 379 -2.40 2.77 26.52
CA THR A 379 -3.37 1.69 26.77
C THR A 379 -2.72 0.32 26.91
N SER A 380 -1.40 0.20 26.72
CA SER A 380 -0.67 -1.06 26.77
C SER A 380 0.74 -0.88 27.34
N ASN A 381 1.32 -1.96 27.89
CA ASN A 381 2.71 -1.98 28.39
C ASN A 381 3.70 -2.52 27.33
N MET A 382 3.47 -2.22 26.05
CA MET A 382 4.32 -2.68 24.95
C MET A 382 5.57 -1.82 24.80
N LYS A 383 6.61 -2.36 24.15
CA LYS A 383 7.82 -1.60 23.86
C LYS A 383 7.57 -0.57 22.77
N MET A 384 8.19 0.61 22.92
CA MET A 384 8.00 1.74 22.01
C MET A 384 8.44 1.42 20.58
N ASP A 385 9.55 0.68 20.39
CA ASP A 385 10.08 0.32 19.08
C ASP A 385 9.12 -0.61 18.31
N ASP A 386 8.50 -1.57 19.00
CA ASP A 386 7.54 -2.49 18.42
C ASP A 386 6.22 -1.77 18.07
N VAL A 387 5.73 -0.87 18.95
CA VAL A 387 4.52 -0.06 18.68
C VAL A 387 4.76 0.91 17.51
N LEU A 388 5.93 1.56 17.43
CA LEU A 388 6.32 2.38 16.28
C LEU A 388 6.28 1.56 14.99
N PHE A 389 6.90 0.37 15.00
CA PHE A 389 6.95 -0.53 13.86
C PHE A 389 5.53 -0.89 13.37
N GLU A 390 4.65 -1.30 14.29
CA GLU A 390 3.28 -1.71 14.02
C GLU A 390 2.42 -0.57 13.46
N VAL A 391 2.46 0.61 14.09
CA VAL A 391 1.67 1.77 13.65
C VAL A 391 2.11 2.25 12.28
N TYR A 392 3.42 2.34 12.02
CA TYR A 392 3.92 2.75 10.70
C TYR A 392 3.68 1.68 9.63
N SER A 393 3.69 0.41 10.00
CA SER A 393 3.24 -0.68 9.14
C SER A 393 1.76 -0.54 8.78
N ALA A 394 0.90 -0.23 9.76
CA ALA A 394 -0.54 -0.07 9.56
C ALA A 394 -0.89 1.14 8.68
N ILE A 395 -0.39 2.36 9.04
CA ILE A 395 -0.73 3.58 8.31
C ILE A 395 -0.13 3.60 6.90
N SER A 396 0.99 2.91 6.69
CA SER A 396 1.59 2.75 5.37
C SER A 396 1.06 1.54 4.61
N THR A 397 0.15 0.77 5.23
CA THR A 397 -0.44 -0.46 4.67
C THR A 397 0.63 -1.44 4.18
N VAL A 398 1.58 -1.79 5.05
CA VAL A 398 2.73 -2.65 4.73
C VAL A 398 2.50 -4.09 5.15
N GLY A 399 2.05 -4.31 6.40
CA GLY A 399 1.74 -5.64 6.92
C GLY A 399 2.90 -6.35 7.63
N MET A 400 4.10 -5.77 7.67
CA MET A 400 5.17 -6.30 8.49
C MET A 400 4.88 -6.03 9.97
N THR A 401 5.20 -6.99 10.83
CA THR A 401 5.04 -6.89 12.28
C THR A 401 6.24 -7.50 13.00
N THR A 402 6.54 -7.00 14.19
CA THR A 402 7.49 -7.66 15.10
C THR A 402 6.81 -8.75 15.95
N GLY A 403 5.54 -9.07 15.65
CA GLY A 403 4.74 -10.09 16.34
C GLY A 403 3.68 -9.54 17.29
N ILE A 404 3.70 -8.24 17.59
CA ILE A 404 2.81 -7.62 18.60
C ILE A 404 1.35 -7.50 18.16
N THR A 405 1.02 -7.66 16.87
CA THR A 405 -0.37 -7.59 16.35
C THR A 405 -1.33 -8.48 17.14
N ARG A 406 -0.85 -9.66 17.52
CA ARG A 406 -1.63 -10.67 18.25
C ARG A 406 -1.90 -10.30 19.70
N ASP A 407 -0.94 -9.58 20.31
CA ASP A 407 -0.97 -9.19 21.72
C ASP A 407 -1.67 -7.85 21.95
N LEU A 408 -2.11 -7.18 20.88
CA LEU A 408 -2.84 -5.92 20.97
C LEU A 408 -4.17 -6.12 21.71
N ASN A 409 -4.42 -5.24 22.69
CA ASN A 409 -5.71 -5.16 23.34
C ASN A 409 -6.79 -4.61 22.37
N THR A 410 -8.06 -4.64 22.79
CA THR A 410 -9.19 -4.17 21.98
C THR A 410 -9.00 -2.73 21.47
N ALA A 411 -8.49 -1.83 22.32
CA ALA A 411 -8.23 -0.43 21.95
C ALA A 411 -7.12 -0.35 20.88
N GLY A 412 -6.02 -1.07 21.05
CA GLY A 412 -4.92 -1.15 20.08
C GLY A 412 -5.38 -1.68 18.74
N ARG A 413 -6.18 -2.76 18.71
CA ARG A 413 -6.76 -3.31 17.46
C ARG A 413 -7.63 -2.28 16.73
N ILE A 414 -8.47 -1.53 17.44
CA ILE A 414 -9.31 -0.48 16.85
C ILE A 414 -8.44 0.65 16.28
N ILE A 415 -7.38 1.08 16.99
CA ILE A 415 -6.47 2.11 16.51
C ILE A 415 -5.78 1.64 15.22
N ILE A 416 -5.26 0.40 15.18
CA ILE A 416 -4.61 -0.17 14.00
C ILE A 416 -5.59 -0.28 12.81
N ILE A 417 -6.85 -0.69 13.04
CA ILE A 417 -7.91 -0.70 12.02
C ILE A 417 -8.08 0.70 11.41
N ILE A 418 -8.16 1.73 12.24
CA ILE A 418 -8.30 3.11 11.77
C ILE A 418 -7.06 3.53 10.97
N MET A 419 -5.85 3.18 11.41
CA MET A 419 -4.62 3.50 10.69
C MET A 419 -4.54 2.81 9.32
N MET A 420 -4.88 1.52 9.22
CA MET A 420 -4.95 0.80 7.95
C MET A 420 -5.94 1.46 6.98
N TYR A 421 -7.12 1.83 7.48
CA TYR A 421 -8.15 2.49 6.70
C TYR A 421 -7.71 3.87 6.21
N CYS A 422 -7.11 4.70 7.09
CA CYS A 422 -6.53 6.00 6.73
C CYS A 422 -5.45 5.87 5.65
N GLY A 423 -4.56 4.91 5.80
CA GLY A 423 -3.47 4.64 4.86
C GLY A 423 -3.97 4.27 3.47
N ARG A 424 -5.04 3.46 3.39
CA ARG A 424 -5.60 3.00 2.11
C ARG A 424 -6.36 4.09 1.35
N ILE A 425 -7.25 4.80 2.00
CA ILE A 425 -8.02 5.89 1.36
C ILE A 425 -7.11 7.07 1.02
N GLY A 426 -6.01 7.21 1.74
CA GLY A 426 -5.12 8.36 1.74
C GLY A 426 -5.43 9.30 2.89
N SER A 427 -4.43 9.60 3.69
CA SER A 427 -4.54 10.41 4.90
C SER A 427 -5.15 11.80 4.65
N MET A 428 -4.81 12.44 3.53
CA MET A 428 -5.41 13.72 3.13
C MET A 428 -6.90 13.58 2.80
N THR A 429 -7.30 12.54 2.06
CA THR A 429 -8.69 12.25 1.74
C THR A 429 -9.49 11.94 3.00
N PHE A 430 -8.91 11.17 3.93
CA PHE A 430 -9.48 10.85 5.21
C PHE A 430 -9.76 12.13 6.02
N VAL A 431 -8.76 12.98 6.23
CA VAL A 431 -8.92 14.25 6.97
C VAL A 431 -9.95 15.16 6.29
N LEU A 432 -9.89 15.32 4.96
CA LEU A 432 -10.84 16.14 4.22
C LEU A 432 -12.28 15.61 4.23
N SER A 433 -12.50 14.34 4.52
CA SER A 433 -13.86 13.78 4.67
C SER A 433 -14.60 14.32 5.90
N PHE A 434 -13.86 14.76 6.93
CA PHE A 434 -14.40 15.31 8.18
C PHE A 434 -14.42 16.86 8.20
N VAL A 435 -13.54 17.49 7.43
CA VAL A 435 -13.39 18.95 7.44
C VAL A 435 -14.40 19.60 6.49
N HIS A 436 -15.25 20.48 7.02
CA HIS A 436 -16.04 21.39 6.19
C HIS A 436 -15.11 22.53 5.71
N ARG A 437 -14.93 22.65 4.41
CA ARG A 437 -14.20 23.81 3.87
C ARG A 437 -15.14 25.03 3.88
N PRO A 438 -14.84 26.08 4.67
CA PRO A 438 -15.58 27.33 4.55
C PRO A 438 -15.42 27.90 3.13
N GLU A 439 -16.43 28.63 2.67
CA GLU A 439 -16.31 29.40 1.41
C GLU A 439 -15.09 30.32 1.52
N LYS A 440 -14.33 30.40 0.42
CA LYS A 440 -13.22 31.37 0.37
C LYS A 440 -13.82 32.76 0.56
N ALA A 441 -13.42 33.41 1.64
CA ALA A 441 -13.67 34.85 1.76
C ALA A 441 -13.02 35.55 0.55
N ASN A 442 -13.77 36.43 -0.10
CA ASN A 442 -13.24 37.26 -1.20
C ASN A 442 -12.31 38.38 -0.71
N ILE A 443 -11.92 38.33 0.55
CA ILE A 443 -11.07 39.32 1.23
C ILE A 443 -9.75 38.62 1.54
N GLU A 444 -8.66 39.13 0.99
CA GLU A 444 -7.31 38.76 1.38
C GLU A 444 -6.90 39.63 2.59
N LEU A 445 -6.48 38.99 3.67
CA LEU A 445 -5.95 39.68 4.84
C LEU A 445 -4.53 40.19 4.55
N PRO A 446 -4.11 41.33 5.18
CA PRO A 446 -2.73 41.82 5.05
C PRO A 446 -1.72 40.73 5.47
N GLU A 447 -0.63 40.60 4.70
CA GLU A 447 0.48 39.71 5.03
C GLU A 447 1.38 40.34 6.12
N GLU A 448 1.62 39.60 7.19
CA GLU A 448 2.59 39.96 8.22
C GLU A 448 3.73 38.94 8.26
N LYS A 449 4.96 39.42 8.50
CA LYS A 449 6.16 38.56 8.52
C LYS A 449 6.24 37.82 9.84
N VAL A 450 6.38 36.50 9.78
CA VAL A 450 6.66 35.62 10.92
C VAL A 450 8.11 35.15 10.84
N ILE A 451 8.83 35.23 11.95
CA ILE A 451 10.21 34.73 12.05
C ILE A 451 10.16 33.22 12.13
N ILE A 452 10.85 32.55 11.22
CA ILE A 452 11.02 31.10 11.19
C ILE A 452 12.50 30.82 11.45
N GLY A 453 12.81 29.95 12.43
CA GLY A 453 14.17 29.61 12.85
C GLY A 453 15.02 28.88 11.79
#